data_68e422fa5cbc43231dbc1ab2b631513f
#
_entry.id   68e422fa5cbc43231dbc1ab2b631513f
#
_cell.length_a   1.000
_cell.length_b   1.000
_cell.length_c   1.000
_cell.angle_alpha   90.00
_cell.angle_beta   90.00
_cell.angle_gamma   90.00
#
_symmetry.space_group_name_H-M   'P 1'
#
loop_
_entity.id
_entity.type
_entity.pdbx_description
1 polymer ?
#
loop_
_entity_poly.entity_id
_entity_poly.type
_entity_poly.pdbx_seq_one_letter_code
_entity_poly.pdbx_strand_id
1 'polypeptide(L)'
;MYYLDVNFYRYFIGREDQSVNEAVMIKRIDQQLRVNRIMVDVFHRCRCNNRHLRKYMLSYLEIITTISSVMLIRAETQEALDKKKELMEYIREEDRWIYHRLRWGIMGCASNLPGKGGRKTFIAAYKLCQKFYGFN
;
A
#
# COMPACT_ATOMS: atom_id res chain seq x y z
N MET A 1 -12.13 -28.76 -21.01
CA MET A 1 -12.52 -27.54 -20.29
C MET A 1 -13.73 -26.99 -21.02
N TYR A 2 -14.89 -26.86 -20.35
CA TYR A 2 -16.10 -26.31 -20.96
C TYR A 2 -16.22 -24.84 -20.53
N TYR A 3 -16.40 -23.94 -21.50
CA TYR A 3 -16.70 -22.54 -21.25
C TYR A 3 -18.24 -22.40 -21.19
N LEU A 4 -18.74 -21.81 -20.10
CA LEU A 4 -20.15 -21.49 -19.94
C LEU A 4 -20.27 -19.96 -20.00
N ASP A 5 -20.97 -19.45 -21.00
CA ASP A 5 -21.28 -18.02 -21.14
C ASP A 5 -22.46 -17.65 -20.24
N VAL A 6 -22.23 -17.73 -18.94
CA VAL A 6 -23.23 -17.43 -17.90
C VAL A 6 -22.60 -16.57 -16.83
N ASN A 7 -23.27 -15.48 -16.47
CA ASN A 7 -22.88 -14.65 -15.34
C ASN A 7 -23.28 -15.31 -14.03
N PHE A 8 -22.37 -16.10 -13.44
CA PHE A 8 -22.60 -16.76 -12.16
C PHE A 8 -22.65 -15.81 -10.96
N TYR A 9 -22.11 -14.60 -11.13
CA TYR A 9 -21.94 -13.67 -10.02
C TYR A 9 -22.14 -12.23 -10.51
N ARG A 10 -23.02 -11.49 -9.83
CA ARG A 10 -23.19 -10.04 -10.00
C ARG A 10 -22.63 -9.34 -8.78
N TYR A 11 -21.53 -8.62 -8.96
CA TYR A 11 -20.93 -7.82 -7.90
C TYR A 11 -21.51 -6.40 -7.92
N PHE A 12 -22.15 -6.01 -6.83
CA PHE A 12 -22.66 -4.66 -6.69
C PHE A 12 -21.53 -3.74 -6.21
N ILE A 13 -21.11 -2.80 -7.06
CA ILE A 13 -20.05 -1.84 -6.78
C ILE A 13 -20.68 -0.60 -6.13
N GLY A 14 -20.03 -0.06 -5.09
CA GLY A 14 -20.46 1.19 -4.44
C GLY A 14 -21.19 1.01 -3.10
N ARG A 15 -21.17 -0.19 -2.52
CA ARG A 15 -21.68 -0.39 -1.14
C ARG A 15 -20.70 0.22 -0.13
N GLU A 16 -21.23 0.84 0.93
CA GLU A 16 -20.42 1.46 2.00
C GLU A 16 -19.59 0.45 2.82
N ASP A 17 -20.02 -0.82 2.84
CA ASP A 17 -19.37 -1.92 3.57
C ASP A 17 -18.28 -2.64 2.75
N GLN A 18 -17.98 -2.17 1.54
CA GLN A 18 -16.94 -2.79 0.71
C GLN A 18 -15.56 -2.69 1.37
N SER A 19 -14.77 -3.78 1.25
CA SER A 19 -13.40 -3.84 1.79
C SER A 19 -12.46 -2.79 1.21
N VAL A 20 -12.78 -2.25 0.03
CA VAL A 20 -12.02 -1.18 -0.64
C VAL A 20 -12.50 0.23 -0.24
N ASN A 21 -13.56 0.34 0.58
CA ASN A 21 -13.97 1.63 1.15
C ASN A 21 -12.87 2.13 2.09
N GLU A 22 -12.47 3.38 1.93
CA GLU A 22 -11.38 3.98 2.67
C GLU A 22 -11.58 3.96 4.18
N ALA A 23 -12.78 4.28 4.67
CA ALA A 23 -13.07 4.26 6.09
C ALA A 23 -12.92 2.83 6.67
N VAL A 24 -13.33 1.81 5.91
CA VAL A 24 -13.14 0.40 6.27
C VAL A 24 -11.66 0.02 6.26
N MET A 25 -10.90 0.49 5.26
CA MET A 25 -9.46 0.24 5.18
C MET A 25 -8.70 0.87 6.36
N ILE A 26 -9.02 2.12 6.72
CA ILE A 26 -8.42 2.79 7.88
C ILE A 26 -8.76 2.03 9.16
N LYS A 27 -10.01 1.60 9.35
CA LYS A 27 -10.43 0.81 10.51
C LYS A 27 -9.70 -0.53 10.62
N ARG A 28 -9.32 -1.12 9.48
CA ARG A 28 -8.61 -2.41 9.40
C ARG A 28 -7.12 -2.25 9.12
N ILE A 29 -6.55 -1.08 9.39
CA ILE A 29 -5.16 -0.77 9.02
C ILE A 29 -4.15 -1.75 9.62
N ASP A 30 -4.40 -2.27 10.81
CA ASP A 30 -3.50 -3.23 11.47
C ASP A 30 -3.41 -4.56 10.68
N GLN A 31 -4.50 -5.00 10.05
CA GLN A 31 -4.47 -6.15 9.15
C GLN A 31 -3.61 -5.86 7.91
N GLN A 32 -3.76 -4.67 7.34
CA GLN A 32 -2.98 -4.22 6.19
C GLN A 32 -1.48 -4.17 6.52
N LEU A 33 -1.13 -3.63 7.70
CA LEU A 33 0.26 -3.57 8.18
C LEU A 33 0.85 -4.97 8.40
N ARG A 34 0.05 -5.89 8.96
CA ARG A 34 0.46 -7.29 9.11
C ARG A 34 0.76 -7.93 7.77
N VAL A 35 -0.11 -7.77 6.78
CA VAL A 35 0.11 -8.30 5.42
C VAL A 35 1.36 -7.68 4.80
N ASN A 36 1.57 -6.37 4.97
CA ASN A 36 2.75 -5.69 4.47
C ASN A 36 4.04 -6.29 5.05
N ARG A 37 4.11 -6.51 6.38
CA ARG A 37 5.25 -7.16 7.05
C ARG A 37 5.51 -8.57 6.50
N ILE A 38 4.47 -9.38 6.37
CA ILE A 38 4.59 -10.72 5.77
C ILE A 38 5.18 -10.66 4.35
N MET A 39 4.75 -9.69 3.55
CA MET A 39 5.26 -9.51 2.19
C MET A 39 6.74 -9.10 2.16
N VAL A 40 7.18 -8.29 3.12
CA VAL A 40 8.62 -7.95 3.31
C VAL A 40 9.41 -9.21 3.62
N ASP A 41 8.95 -10.01 4.58
CA ASP A 41 9.61 -11.26 4.99
C ASP A 41 9.72 -12.25 3.84
N VAL A 42 8.61 -12.42 3.09
CA VAL A 42 8.59 -13.31 1.91
C VAL A 42 9.58 -12.83 0.86
N PHE A 43 9.64 -11.53 0.58
CA PHE A 43 10.58 -10.97 -0.38
C PHE A 43 12.03 -11.16 0.07
N HIS A 44 12.32 -10.90 1.35
CA HIS A 44 13.66 -11.06 1.93
C HIS A 44 14.14 -12.51 1.85
N ARG A 45 13.27 -13.47 2.22
CA ARG A 45 13.59 -14.91 2.23
C ARG A 45 13.60 -15.53 0.84
N CYS A 46 12.88 -14.95 -0.12
CA CYS A 46 12.77 -15.47 -1.46
C CYS A 46 14.05 -15.20 -2.26
N ARG A 47 14.91 -16.23 -2.37
CA ARG A 47 16.11 -16.19 -3.25
C ARG A 47 15.71 -16.46 -4.70
N CYS A 48 14.78 -15.65 -5.23
CA CYS A 48 14.28 -15.83 -6.58
C CYS A 48 15.33 -15.42 -7.61
N ASN A 49 15.82 -16.39 -8.38
CA ASN A 49 16.78 -16.15 -9.48
C ASN A 49 16.11 -15.56 -10.72
N ASN A 50 14.78 -15.60 -10.82
CA ASN A 50 14.04 -15.00 -11.94
C ASN A 50 13.91 -13.50 -11.75
N ARG A 51 14.63 -12.74 -12.62
CA ARG A 51 14.64 -11.27 -12.59
C ARG A 51 13.24 -10.65 -12.77
N HIS A 52 12.41 -11.22 -13.63
CA HIS A 52 11.06 -10.70 -13.88
C HIS A 52 10.15 -10.90 -12.67
N LEU A 53 10.20 -12.08 -12.05
CA LEU A 53 9.44 -12.36 -10.85
C LEU A 53 9.88 -11.47 -9.68
N ARG A 54 11.19 -11.31 -9.48
CA ARG A 54 11.72 -10.40 -8.46
C ARG A 54 11.27 -8.96 -8.66
N LYS A 55 11.28 -8.46 -9.91
CA LYS A 55 10.79 -7.12 -10.25
C LYS A 55 9.30 -6.97 -9.95
N TYR A 56 8.50 -7.98 -10.30
CA TYR A 56 7.07 -8.01 -10.01
C TYR A 56 6.80 -7.96 -8.50
N MET A 57 7.47 -8.82 -7.71
CA MET A 57 7.34 -8.83 -6.25
C MET A 57 7.71 -7.49 -5.63
N LEU A 58 8.79 -6.86 -6.09
CA LEU A 58 9.21 -5.54 -5.63
C LEU A 58 8.18 -4.46 -5.96
N SER A 59 7.65 -4.45 -7.18
CA SER A 59 6.60 -3.49 -7.56
C SER A 59 5.34 -3.68 -6.73
N TYR A 60 4.97 -4.92 -6.43
CA TYR A 60 3.83 -5.21 -5.55
C TYR A 60 4.08 -4.71 -4.12
N LEU A 61 5.29 -4.90 -3.60
CA LEU A 61 5.69 -4.40 -2.29
C LEU A 61 5.71 -2.86 -2.23
N GLU A 62 6.14 -2.18 -3.30
CA GLU A 62 6.03 -0.73 -3.43
C GLU A 62 4.57 -0.26 -3.35
N ILE A 63 3.66 -0.91 -4.07
CA ILE A 63 2.23 -0.58 -4.08
C ILE A 63 1.62 -0.76 -2.69
N ILE A 64 1.79 -1.93 -2.06
CA ILE A 64 1.17 -2.21 -0.76
C ILE A 64 1.69 -1.29 0.34
N THR A 65 3.00 -0.98 0.33
CA THR A 65 3.61 -0.05 1.30
C THR A 65 3.13 1.38 1.08
N THR A 66 2.93 1.78 -0.17
CA THR A 66 2.36 3.10 -0.51
C THR A 66 0.92 3.21 -0.04
N ILE A 67 0.08 2.22 -0.31
CA ILE A 67 -1.32 2.18 0.14
C ILE A 67 -1.39 2.25 1.66
N SER A 68 -0.59 1.44 2.37
CA SER A 68 -0.50 1.48 3.84
C SER A 68 -0.11 2.88 4.34
N SER A 69 0.88 3.51 3.70
CA SER A 69 1.33 4.86 4.07
C SER A 69 0.25 5.93 3.82
N VAL A 70 -0.47 5.84 2.69
CA VAL A 70 -1.59 6.73 2.38
C VAL A 70 -2.67 6.64 3.45
N MET A 71 -3.12 5.42 3.78
CA MET A 71 -4.18 5.20 4.76
C MET A 71 -3.79 5.70 6.15
N LEU A 72 -2.54 5.47 6.57
CA LEU A 72 -2.00 5.96 7.84
C LEU A 72 -1.90 7.49 7.88
N ILE A 73 -1.53 8.15 6.77
CA ILE A 73 -1.52 9.61 6.69
C ILE A 73 -2.94 10.18 6.71
N ARG A 74 -3.90 9.51 6.07
CA ARG A 74 -5.30 9.94 6.00
C ARG A 74 -6.09 9.71 7.28
N ALA A 75 -5.65 8.80 8.14
CA ALA A 75 -6.21 8.65 9.49
C ALA A 75 -6.00 9.89 10.36
N GLU A 76 -5.05 10.77 10.02
CA GLU A 76 -4.76 12.07 10.65
C GLU A 76 -4.48 12.00 12.16
N THR A 77 -4.24 10.80 12.71
CA THR A 77 -3.92 10.57 14.12
C THR A 77 -2.42 10.44 14.34
N GLN A 78 -1.93 10.81 15.53
CA GLN A 78 -0.53 10.63 15.89
C GLN A 78 -0.18 9.14 15.95
N GLU A 79 -1.07 8.30 16.47
CA GLU A 79 -0.91 6.84 16.50
C GLU A 79 -0.68 6.25 15.11
N ALA A 80 -1.45 6.69 14.11
CA ALA A 80 -1.27 6.23 12.73
C ALA A 80 0.09 6.64 12.16
N LEU A 81 0.57 7.84 12.48
CA LEU A 81 1.89 8.29 12.05
C LEU A 81 3.02 7.48 12.72
N ASP A 82 2.83 7.10 13.97
CA ASP A 82 3.79 6.27 14.70
C ASP A 82 3.81 4.85 14.14
N LYS A 83 2.64 4.25 13.84
CA LYS A 83 2.54 2.97 13.10
C LYS A 83 3.24 3.01 11.74
N LYS A 84 3.17 4.16 11.03
CA LYS A 84 3.92 4.33 9.77
C LYS A 84 5.42 4.30 9.98
N LYS A 85 5.92 4.96 11.05
CA LYS A 85 7.35 4.92 11.40
C LYS A 85 7.79 3.50 11.75
N GLU A 86 7.03 2.81 12.60
CA GLU A 86 7.29 1.42 12.98
C GLU A 86 7.37 0.50 11.77
N LEU A 87 6.45 0.64 10.81
CA LEU A 87 6.52 -0.14 9.57
C LEU A 87 7.80 0.12 8.80
N MET A 88 8.20 1.38 8.66
CA MET A 88 9.43 1.74 7.93
C MET A 88 10.70 1.30 8.67
N GLU A 89 10.70 1.33 10.00
CA GLU A 89 11.79 0.81 10.82
C GLU A 89 11.90 -0.72 10.69
N TYR A 90 10.78 -1.42 10.77
CA TYR A 90 10.73 -2.86 10.52
C TYR A 90 11.33 -3.23 9.17
N ILE A 91 10.93 -2.54 8.08
CA ILE A 91 11.48 -2.78 6.75
C ILE A 91 13.00 -2.52 6.71
N ARG A 92 13.48 -1.50 7.43
CA ARG A 92 14.91 -1.16 7.49
C ARG A 92 15.73 -2.21 8.23
N GLU A 93 15.15 -2.81 9.27
CA GLU A 93 15.79 -3.86 10.06
C GLU A 93 15.86 -5.17 9.27
N GLU A 94 14.78 -5.54 8.58
CA GLU A 94 14.73 -6.76 7.79
C GLU A 94 15.59 -6.70 6.52
N ASP A 95 15.52 -5.59 5.77
CA ASP A 95 16.30 -5.43 4.55
C ASP A 95 16.55 -3.95 4.21
N ARG A 96 17.79 -3.49 4.39
CA ARG A 96 18.21 -2.12 4.09
C ARG A 96 18.06 -1.75 2.62
N TRP A 97 18.27 -2.70 1.70
CA TRP A 97 18.15 -2.43 0.27
C TRP A 97 16.67 -2.18 -0.10
N ILE A 98 15.75 -3.03 0.41
CA ILE A 98 14.29 -2.83 0.25
C ILE A 98 13.91 -1.48 0.85
N TYR A 99 14.35 -1.17 2.07
CA TYR A 99 14.06 0.10 2.72
C TYR A 99 14.48 1.30 1.85
N HIS A 100 15.70 1.32 1.33
CA HIS A 100 16.16 2.40 0.48
C HIS A 100 15.33 2.49 -0.81
N ARG A 101 15.00 1.37 -1.42
CA ARG A 101 14.17 1.32 -2.62
C ARG A 101 12.77 1.87 -2.38
N LEU A 102 12.12 1.47 -1.28
CA LEU A 102 10.79 1.94 -0.91
C LEU A 102 10.79 3.39 -0.42
N ARG A 103 11.83 3.81 0.29
CA ARG A 103 11.94 5.15 0.87
C ARG A 103 12.24 6.24 -0.17
N TRP A 104 13.12 5.92 -1.12
CA TRP A 104 13.64 6.87 -2.12
C TRP A 104 13.07 6.64 -3.53
N GLY A 105 12.21 5.66 -3.73
CA GLY A 105 11.39 5.53 -4.93
C GLY A 105 10.39 6.70 -5.05
N ILE A 106 9.82 6.90 -6.22
CA ILE A 106 8.88 8.02 -6.51
C ILE A 106 7.76 8.08 -5.48
N MET A 107 7.12 6.95 -5.22
CA MET A 107 6.02 6.83 -4.25
C MET A 107 6.51 7.01 -2.80
N GLY A 108 7.70 6.49 -2.48
CA GLY A 108 8.33 6.67 -1.18
C GLY A 108 8.65 8.13 -0.88
N CYS A 109 9.26 8.83 -1.82
CA CYS A 109 9.53 10.28 -1.68
C CYS A 109 8.23 11.05 -1.46
N ALA A 110 7.21 10.81 -2.28
CA ALA A 110 5.92 11.48 -2.18
C ALA A 110 5.23 11.24 -0.82
N SER A 111 5.21 9.99 -0.33
CA SER A 111 4.57 9.62 0.95
C SER A 111 5.35 10.09 2.20
N ASN A 112 6.59 10.54 2.04
CA ASN A 112 7.46 10.97 3.13
C ASN A 112 7.84 12.46 3.06
N LEU A 113 7.08 13.25 2.33
CA LEU A 113 7.24 14.71 2.34
C LEU A 113 7.11 15.27 3.76
N PRO A 114 8.04 16.13 4.19
CA PRO A 114 8.06 16.62 5.57
C PRO A 114 6.90 17.58 5.86
N GLY A 115 6.46 17.56 7.12
CA GLY A 115 5.51 18.51 7.67
C GLY A 115 4.04 18.29 7.23
N LYS A 116 3.16 19.10 7.80
CA LYS A 116 1.72 19.08 7.51
C LYS A 116 1.40 19.45 6.06
N GLY A 117 2.18 20.35 5.45
CA GLY A 117 2.04 20.76 4.06
C GLY A 117 2.33 19.63 3.09
N GLY A 118 3.45 18.92 3.26
CA GLY A 118 3.82 17.79 2.42
C GLY A 118 2.79 16.67 2.45
N ARG A 119 2.21 16.37 3.61
CA ARG A 119 1.12 15.40 3.76
C ARG A 119 -0.14 15.83 3.01
N LYS A 120 -0.54 17.11 3.09
CA LYS A 120 -1.70 17.63 2.35
C LYS A 120 -1.49 17.54 0.83
N THR A 121 -0.30 17.90 0.35
CA THR A 121 0.05 17.78 -1.07
C THR A 121 -0.02 16.33 -1.55
N PHE A 122 0.50 15.39 -0.77
CA PHE A 122 0.43 13.98 -1.10
C PHE A 122 -1.01 13.43 -1.17
N ILE A 123 -1.84 13.80 -0.18
CA ILE A 123 -3.28 13.45 -0.17
C ILE A 123 -4.00 14.07 -1.38
N ALA A 124 -3.70 15.32 -1.72
CA ALA A 124 -4.31 15.98 -2.88
C ALA A 124 -3.93 15.27 -4.20
N ALA A 125 -2.66 14.91 -4.36
CA ALA A 125 -2.19 14.13 -5.51
C ALA A 125 -2.88 12.75 -5.58
N TYR A 126 -3.00 12.05 -4.45
CA TYR A 126 -3.71 10.78 -4.37
C TYR A 126 -5.18 10.91 -4.78
N LYS A 127 -5.92 11.92 -4.27
CA LYS A 127 -7.31 12.19 -4.64
C LYS A 127 -7.45 12.52 -6.14
N LEU A 128 -6.48 13.24 -6.68
CA LEU A 128 -6.46 13.53 -8.11
C LEU A 128 -6.30 12.26 -8.95
N CYS A 129 -5.38 11.37 -8.55
CA CYS A 129 -5.22 10.07 -9.19
C CYS A 129 -6.50 9.22 -9.09
N GLN A 130 -7.17 9.18 -7.93
CA GLN A 130 -8.46 8.49 -7.78
C GLN A 130 -9.49 9.00 -8.80
N LYS A 131 -9.59 10.31 -8.96
CA LYS A 131 -10.56 10.92 -9.90
C LYS A 131 -10.24 10.57 -11.36
N PHE A 132 -8.96 10.52 -11.75
CA PHE A 132 -8.56 10.20 -13.13
C PHE A 132 -8.64 8.72 -13.44
N TYR A 133 -8.34 7.84 -12.51
CA TYR A 133 -8.31 6.40 -12.72
C TYR A 133 -9.57 5.67 -12.24
N GLY A 134 -10.56 6.39 -11.69
CA GLY A 134 -11.83 5.83 -11.28
C GLY A 134 -11.76 4.81 -10.14
N PHE A 135 -10.76 4.88 -9.30
CA PHE A 135 -10.68 4.05 -8.08
C PHE A 135 -11.64 4.63 -7.03
N ASN A 136 -12.79 4.02 -6.86
CA ASN A 136 -13.71 4.28 -5.74
C ASN A 136 -13.47 3.32 -4.61
#